data_d1e1b9345cdd414619c04ce3cf91652f
#
_entry.id   d1e1b9345cdd414619c04ce3cf91652f
#
_cell.length_a   1.000
_cell.length_b   1.000
_cell.length_c   1.000
_cell.angle_alpha   90.00
_cell.angle_beta   90.00
_cell.angle_gamma   90.00
#
_symmetry.space_group_name_H-M   'P 1'
#
loop_
_entity.id
_entity.type
_entity.pdbx_description
1 polymer ?
#
loop_
_entity_poly.entity_id
_entity_poly.type
_entity_poly.pdbx_seq_one_letter_code
_entity_poly.pdbx_strand_id
1 'polypeptide(L)'
;AGASAIALEMGMPLDILVGAVAHMAQVPGRFERVPAATAKGFEVVVDYAHTEVGLELVLDVARAVVGRDHADGGVRSEGGRVICVYGAAGRRDPAKRPKMGEAASRLADVNIITNDDTYDEDPQAIADEVMAGADPSNTTIVLDRRDAIRQALTQARPGDIVVVAGKGHEHVQHLPGGDVDFHDTTVVTELLAEL
;
A
#
# COMPACT_ATOMS: atom_id res chain seq x y z
N ALA A 1 -18.33 2.07 1.83
CA ALA A 1 -19.38 1.04 1.96
C ALA A 1 -20.53 1.51 2.87
N GLY A 2 -20.26 1.98 4.11
CA GLY A 2 -21.32 2.38 5.05
C GLY A 2 -22.22 3.52 4.53
N ALA A 3 -21.64 4.60 4.04
CA ALA A 3 -22.42 5.73 3.51
C ALA A 3 -23.28 5.33 2.30
N SER A 4 -22.75 4.46 1.43
CA SER A 4 -23.48 3.95 0.28
C SER A 4 -24.68 3.08 0.68
N ALA A 5 -24.53 2.23 1.70
CA ALA A 5 -25.62 1.44 2.25
C ALA A 5 -26.72 2.33 2.86
N ILE A 6 -26.34 3.34 3.63
CA ILE A 6 -27.29 4.30 4.21
C ILE A 6 -28.03 5.05 3.10
N ALA A 7 -27.34 5.49 2.05
CA ALA A 7 -27.97 6.21 0.93
C ALA A 7 -29.02 5.34 0.21
N LEU A 8 -28.72 4.06 0.01
CA LEU A 8 -29.68 3.10 -0.59
C LEU A 8 -30.88 2.87 0.32
N GLU A 9 -30.68 2.69 1.63
CA GLU A 9 -31.76 2.54 2.60
C GLU A 9 -32.65 3.81 2.69
N MET A 10 -32.07 4.99 2.45
CA MET A 10 -32.80 6.25 2.34
C MET A 10 -33.50 6.43 0.99
N GLY A 11 -33.46 5.44 0.09
CA GLY A 11 -34.16 5.43 -1.18
C GLY A 11 -33.41 6.11 -2.34
N MET A 12 -32.09 6.34 -2.20
CA MET A 12 -31.29 6.87 -3.33
C MET A 12 -31.24 5.85 -4.46
N PRO A 13 -31.59 6.20 -5.71
CA PRO A 13 -31.45 5.31 -6.86
C PRO A 13 -29.99 4.87 -7.05
N LEU A 14 -29.80 3.59 -7.43
CA LEU A 14 -28.46 2.98 -7.56
C LEU A 14 -27.60 3.68 -8.62
N ASP A 15 -28.19 4.10 -9.74
CA ASP A 15 -27.50 4.83 -10.81
C ASP A 15 -26.99 6.19 -10.35
N ILE A 16 -27.77 6.91 -9.56
CA ILE A 16 -27.36 8.17 -8.93
C ILE A 16 -26.22 7.94 -7.96
N LEU A 17 -26.31 6.91 -7.11
CA LEU A 17 -25.25 6.54 -6.18
C LEU A 17 -23.95 6.17 -6.90
N VAL A 18 -24.02 5.35 -7.93
CA VAL A 18 -22.85 4.95 -8.75
C VAL A 18 -22.22 6.18 -9.41
N GLY A 19 -23.03 7.06 -9.99
CA GLY A 19 -22.54 8.32 -10.56
C GLY A 19 -21.86 9.22 -9.53
N ALA A 20 -22.45 9.37 -8.34
CA ALA A 20 -21.87 10.16 -7.27
C ALA A 20 -20.52 9.58 -6.80
N VAL A 21 -20.43 8.27 -6.58
CA VAL A 21 -19.20 7.59 -6.15
C VAL A 21 -18.10 7.71 -7.21
N ALA A 22 -18.45 7.59 -8.49
CA ALA A 22 -17.48 7.74 -9.59
C ALA A 22 -16.84 9.14 -9.69
N HIS A 23 -17.54 10.18 -9.19
CA HIS A 23 -17.05 11.55 -9.20
C HIS A 23 -16.51 12.02 -7.84
N MET A 24 -16.47 11.15 -6.83
CA MET A 24 -15.88 11.51 -5.54
C MET A 24 -14.37 11.73 -5.67
N ALA A 25 -13.89 12.82 -5.05
CA ALA A 25 -12.46 13.02 -4.91
C ALA A 25 -11.85 11.89 -4.08
N GLN A 26 -10.63 11.48 -4.43
CA GLN A 26 -9.88 10.52 -3.63
C GLN A 26 -9.63 11.11 -2.23
N VAL A 27 -9.71 10.27 -1.22
CA VAL A 27 -9.30 10.64 0.13
C VAL A 27 -7.79 10.42 0.23
N PRO A 28 -6.98 11.45 0.50
CA PRO A 28 -5.53 11.30 0.60
C PRO A 28 -5.14 10.17 1.56
N GLY A 29 -4.22 9.32 1.15
CA GLY A 29 -3.70 8.21 1.92
C GLY A 29 -4.72 7.10 2.27
N ARG A 30 -5.82 6.99 1.53
CA ARG A 30 -6.83 5.93 1.67
C ARG A 30 -7.11 5.29 0.32
N PHE A 31 -6.40 4.23 0.01
CA PHE A 31 -6.34 3.61 -1.31
C PHE A 31 -6.17 4.69 -2.40
N GLU A 32 -5.30 5.64 -2.11
CA GLU A 32 -5.04 6.77 -3.00
C GLU A 32 -4.24 6.29 -4.21
N ARG A 33 -4.83 6.37 -5.39
CA ARG A 33 -4.13 6.03 -6.63
C ARG A 33 -3.17 7.14 -7.04
N VAL A 34 -1.99 6.76 -7.49
CA VAL A 34 -0.99 7.69 -8.05
C VAL A 34 -1.04 7.60 -9.58
N PRO A 35 -1.70 8.56 -10.27
CA PRO A 35 -1.96 8.44 -11.71
C PRO A 35 -0.70 8.35 -12.59
N ALA A 36 0.43 8.89 -12.12
CA ALA A 36 1.70 8.84 -12.84
C ALA A 36 2.17 7.41 -13.16
N ALA A 37 1.75 6.41 -12.36
CA ALA A 37 2.11 5.01 -12.55
C ALA A 37 1.40 4.38 -13.76
N THR A 38 0.17 4.81 -14.06
CA THR A 38 -0.63 4.24 -15.15
C THR A 38 0.06 4.37 -16.51
N ALA A 39 0.81 5.45 -16.73
CA ALA A 39 1.61 5.63 -17.95
C ALA A 39 2.75 4.60 -18.10
N LYS A 40 3.14 3.95 -17.00
CA LYS A 40 4.15 2.88 -16.97
C LYS A 40 3.53 1.49 -17.12
N GLY A 41 2.19 1.41 -17.17
CA GLY A 41 1.44 0.16 -17.36
C GLY A 41 1.12 -0.61 -16.08
N PHE A 42 1.41 -0.06 -14.89
CA PHE A 42 1.06 -0.64 -13.60
C PHE A 42 0.32 0.38 -12.70
N GLU A 43 -0.27 -0.10 -11.62
CA GLU A 43 -0.95 0.77 -10.64
C GLU A 43 -0.07 0.99 -9.41
N VAL A 44 -0.18 2.17 -8.79
CA VAL A 44 0.37 2.44 -7.46
C VAL A 44 -0.72 3.02 -6.59
N VAL A 45 -0.84 2.50 -5.37
CA VAL A 45 -1.75 3.01 -4.35
C VAL A 45 -1.00 3.29 -3.06
N VAL A 46 -1.38 4.38 -2.38
CA VAL A 46 -0.89 4.76 -1.05
C VAL A 46 -2.03 4.59 -0.06
N ASP A 47 -1.77 3.91 1.07
CA ASP A 47 -2.79 3.65 2.08
C ASP A 47 -2.25 3.77 3.52
N TYR A 48 -3.12 4.12 4.44
CA TYR A 48 -2.82 4.26 5.87
C TYR A 48 -2.87 2.92 6.64
N ALA A 49 -2.94 1.80 5.97
CA ALA A 49 -2.97 0.47 6.59
C ALA A 49 -1.69 0.19 7.38
N HIS A 50 -1.76 0.26 8.70
CA HIS A 50 -0.65 0.10 9.65
C HIS A 50 -0.93 -0.96 10.74
N THR A 51 -1.89 -1.83 10.47
CA THR A 51 -2.27 -2.99 11.30
C THR A 51 -2.42 -4.23 10.42
N GLU A 52 -2.39 -5.43 11.03
CA GLU A 52 -2.63 -6.69 10.32
C GLU A 52 -3.94 -6.67 9.52
N VAL A 53 -5.05 -6.30 10.18
CA VAL A 53 -6.38 -6.22 9.54
C VAL A 53 -6.41 -5.15 8.43
N GLY A 54 -5.75 -4.00 8.65
CA GLY A 54 -5.65 -2.95 7.65
C GLY A 54 -4.89 -3.43 6.40
N LEU A 55 -3.76 -4.13 6.60
CA LEU A 55 -2.99 -4.72 5.49
C LEU A 55 -3.80 -5.79 4.75
N GLU A 56 -4.49 -6.69 5.47
CA GLU A 56 -5.36 -7.68 4.82
C GLU A 56 -6.39 -7.00 3.91
N LEU A 57 -7.10 -6.00 4.43
CA LEU A 57 -8.15 -5.31 3.66
C LEU A 57 -7.60 -4.60 2.42
N VAL A 58 -6.49 -3.87 2.53
CA VAL A 58 -5.91 -3.15 1.38
C VAL A 58 -5.34 -4.11 0.35
N LEU A 59 -4.70 -5.21 0.77
CA LEU A 59 -4.13 -6.21 -0.13
C LEU A 59 -5.21 -7.05 -0.82
N ASP A 60 -6.31 -7.38 -0.15
CA ASP A 60 -7.47 -8.02 -0.77
C ASP A 60 -8.09 -7.14 -1.87
N VAL A 61 -8.21 -5.82 -1.62
CA VAL A 61 -8.66 -4.88 -2.65
C VAL A 61 -7.65 -4.81 -3.80
N ALA A 62 -6.35 -4.74 -3.51
CA ALA A 62 -5.31 -4.73 -4.52
C ALA A 62 -5.35 -6.01 -5.38
N ARG A 63 -5.52 -7.18 -4.76
CA ARG A 63 -5.67 -8.46 -5.43
C ARG A 63 -6.91 -8.48 -6.34
N ALA A 64 -8.03 -7.92 -5.90
CA ALA A 64 -9.22 -7.79 -6.72
C ALA A 64 -9.03 -6.83 -7.92
N VAL A 65 -8.19 -5.81 -7.78
CA VAL A 65 -7.84 -4.90 -8.88
C VAL A 65 -7.01 -5.62 -9.95
N VAL A 66 -5.94 -6.33 -9.56
CA VAL A 66 -5.10 -7.07 -10.52
C VAL A 66 -5.78 -8.31 -11.11
N GLY A 67 -6.83 -8.82 -10.46
CA GLY A 67 -7.64 -9.93 -10.94
C GLY A 67 -8.74 -9.53 -11.92
N ARG A 68 -9.02 -8.23 -12.12
CA ARG A 68 -10.06 -7.76 -13.05
C ARG A 68 -9.53 -7.70 -14.47
N ASP A 69 -10.32 -8.21 -15.43
CA ASP A 69 -10.10 -7.94 -16.85
C ASP A 69 -10.26 -6.43 -17.09
N HIS A 70 -9.39 -5.86 -17.93
CA HIS A 70 -9.60 -4.48 -18.36
C HIS A 70 -10.95 -4.36 -19.07
N ALA A 71 -11.71 -3.28 -18.77
CA ALA A 71 -13.04 -3.04 -19.34
C ALA A 71 -13.06 -2.92 -20.87
N ASP A 72 -11.92 -2.85 -21.50
CA ASP A 72 -11.68 -2.78 -22.95
C ASP A 72 -11.41 -4.15 -23.61
N GLY A 73 -11.60 -5.26 -22.90
CA GLY A 73 -11.56 -6.61 -23.48
C GLY A 73 -10.16 -7.16 -23.76
N GLY A 74 -9.12 -6.53 -23.23
CA GLY A 74 -7.75 -7.05 -23.30
C GLY A 74 -7.60 -8.32 -22.44
N VAL A 75 -7.23 -9.44 -23.08
CA VAL A 75 -6.94 -10.70 -22.39
C VAL A 75 -5.65 -10.54 -21.59
N ARG A 76 -5.70 -10.69 -20.26
CA ARG A 76 -4.49 -10.80 -19.43
C ARG A 76 -3.77 -12.10 -19.75
N SER A 77 -2.51 -11.97 -20.13
CA SER A 77 -1.63 -13.14 -20.34
C SER A 77 -1.10 -13.66 -19.04
N GLU A 78 -1.39 -13.43 -17.91
CA GLU A 78 -1.10 -13.89 -16.53
C GLU A 78 -1.50 -12.77 -15.55
N GLY A 79 -2.16 -13.11 -14.42
CA GLY A 79 -2.61 -12.12 -13.44
C GLY A 79 -1.46 -11.25 -12.93
N GLY A 80 -1.68 -9.92 -12.81
CA GLY A 80 -0.69 -9.01 -12.25
C GLY A 80 -0.32 -9.36 -10.81
N ARG A 81 0.89 -8.99 -10.39
CA ARG A 81 1.37 -9.21 -9.02
C ARG A 81 0.94 -8.07 -8.11
N VAL A 82 0.80 -8.39 -6.83
CA VAL A 82 0.69 -7.41 -5.75
C VAL A 82 2.07 -7.28 -5.10
N ILE A 83 2.64 -6.07 -5.13
CA ILE A 83 3.90 -5.72 -4.49
C ILE A 83 3.57 -4.81 -3.31
N CYS A 84 3.95 -5.19 -2.09
CA CYS A 84 3.63 -4.45 -0.88
C CYS A 84 4.89 -3.84 -0.25
N VAL A 85 4.87 -2.53 0.00
CA VAL A 85 5.86 -1.81 0.81
C VAL A 85 5.18 -1.40 2.11
N TYR A 86 5.68 -1.86 3.25
CA TYR A 86 5.05 -1.60 4.54
C TYR A 86 6.07 -1.66 5.67
N GLY A 87 5.71 -1.09 6.81
CA GLY A 87 6.49 -1.13 8.03
C GLY A 87 5.61 -1.17 9.27
N ALA A 88 6.24 -1.17 10.42
CA ALA A 88 5.56 -1.07 11.70
C ALA A 88 6.13 0.11 12.51
N ALA A 89 5.24 0.84 13.20
CA ALA A 89 5.66 1.95 14.04
C ALA A 89 6.26 1.46 15.36
N GLY A 90 7.27 2.17 15.84
CA GLY A 90 7.78 2.09 17.21
C GLY A 90 6.77 2.63 18.22
N ARG A 91 7.05 2.44 19.51
CA ARG A 91 6.17 2.89 20.62
C ARG A 91 4.72 2.39 20.52
N ARG A 92 4.49 1.32 19.78
CA ARG A 92 3.19 0.67 19.59
C ARG A 92 3.31 -0.79 20.02
N ASP A 93 2.16 -1.49 20.05
CA ASP A 93 2.11 -2.91 20.40
C ASP A 93 3.03 -3.75 19.50
N PRO A 94 4.14 -4.33 20.03
CA PRO A 94 5.03 -5.15 19.22
C PRO A 94 4.40 -6.48 18.80
N ALA A 95 3.37 -6.97 19.50
CA ALA A 95 2.72 -8.24 19.17
C ALA A 95 2.01 -8.22 17.80
N LYS A 96 1.72 -7.04 17.25
CA LYS A 96 1.17 -6.91 15.89
C LYS A 96 2.23 -7.11 14.79
N ARG A 97 3.53 -6.88 15.08
CA ARG A 97 4.60 -6.85 14.08
C ARG A 97 4.71 -8.16 13.29
N PRO A 98 4.85 -9.34 13.93
CA PRO A 98 4.90 -10.60 13.18
C PRO A 98 3.58 -10.91 12.46
N LYS A 99 2.42 -10.52 13.00
CA LYS A 99 1.13 -10.73 12.34
C LYS A 99 1.00 -9.89 11.06
N MET A 100 1.58 -8.69 11.04
CA MET A 100 1.66 -7.87 9.81
C MET A 100 2.52 -8.56 8.75
N GLY A 101 3.64 -9.16 9.15
CA GLY A 101 4.50 -9.97 8.28
C GLY A 101 3.75 -11.15 7.67
N GLU A 102 3.04 -11.92 8.49
CA GLU A 102 2.22 -13.06 8.07
C GLU A 102 1.13 -12.63 7.08
N ALA A 103 0.37 -11.58 7.40
CA ALA A 103 -0.71 -11.07 6.56
C ALA A 103 -0.19 -10.63 5.19
N ALA A 104 0.89 -9.84 5.16
CA ALA A 104 1.49 -9.36 3.92
C ALA A 104 2.03 -10.51 3.06
N SER A 105 2.78 -11.45 3.64
CA SER A 105 3.37 -12.59 2.92
C SER A 105 2.32 -13.51 2.30
N ARG A 106 1.17 -13.63 2.93
CA ARG A 106 0.06 -14.45 2.44
C ARG A 106 -0.68 -13.82 1.26
N LEU A 107 -0.78 -12.48 1.21
CA LEU A 107 -1.66 -11.76 0.30
C LEU A 107 -0.92 -11.04 -0.84
N ALA A 108 0.37 -10.74 -0.67
CA ALA A 108 1.18 -10.12 -1.71
C ALA A 108 2.21 -11.10 -2.28
N ASP A 109 2.55 -10.93 -3.56
CA ASP A 109 3.53 -11.77 -4.26
C ASP A 109 4.96 -11.35 -3.94
N VAL A 110 5.16 -10.06 -3.63
CA VAL A 110 6.46 -9.47 -3.24
C VAL A 110 6.23 -8.53 -2.08
N ASN A 111 7.05 -8.64 -1.05
CA ASN A 111 6.97 -7.84 0.15
C ASN A 111 8.30 -7.13 0.44
N ILE A 112 8.22 -5.85 0.78
CA ILE A 112 9.38 -5.05 1.19
C ILE A 112 9.04 -4.42 2.54
N ILE A 113 9.68 -4.92 3.60
CA ILE A 113 9.59 -4.35 4.94
C ILE A 113 10.50 -3.13 5.00
N THR A 114 9.97 -2.02 5.48
CA THR A 114 10.71 -0.76 5.58
C THR A 114 10.37 0.01 6.87
N ASN A 115 11.05 1.12 7.11
CA ASN A 115 10.72 1.98 8.23
C ASN A 115 9.36 2.65 8.02
N ASP A 116 8.58 2.62 9.09
CA ASP A 116 7.49 3.54 9.37
C ASP A 116 8.02 4.58 10.38
N ASP A 117 7.23 5.05 11.33
CA ASP A 117 7.69 5.91 12.43
C ASP A 117 8.35 5.05 13.50
N THR A 118 9.66 4.95 13.49
CA THR A 118 10.41 4.11 14.45
C THR A 118 10.65 4.82 15.79
N TYR A 119 10.54 6.15 15.80
CA TYR A 119 10.84 7.01 16.96
C TYR A 119 12.24 6.74 17.50
N ASP A 120 12.36 6.28 18.75
CA ASP A 120 13.60 5.95 19.47
C ASP A 120 13.92 4.43 19.47
N GLU A 121 13.08 3.60 18.86
CA GLU A 121 13.37 2.17 18.71
C GLU A 121 14.36 1.93 17.56
N ASP A 122 15.14 0.85 17.66
CA ASP A 122 16.05 0.43 16.59
C ASP A 122 15.23 -0.01 15.36
N PRO A 123 15.41 0.68 14.21
CA PRO A 123 14.68 0.35 12.98
C PRO A 123 14.88 -1.09 12.52
N GLN A 124 16.10 -1.64 12.69
CA GLN A 124 16.39 -3.03 12.30
C GLN A 124 15.65 -4.01 13.20
N ALA A 125 15.61 -3.76 14.51
CA ALA A 125 14.89 -4.63 15.44
C ALA A 125 13.38 -4.68 15.12
N ILE A 126 12.76 -3.55 14.77
CA ILE A 126 11.35 -3.51 14.34
C ILE A 126 11.16 -4.34 13.06
N ALA A 127 12.03 -4.15 12.08
CA ALA A 127 11.95 -4.88 10.81
C ALA A 127 12.13 -6.40 11.00
N ASP A 128 13.04 -6.81 11.87
CA ASP A 128 13.29 -8.22 12.21
C ASP A 128 12.07 -8.86 12.91
N GLU A 129 11.39 -8.12 13.78
CA GLU A 129 10.15 -8.58 14.41
C GLU A 129 9.00 -8.74 13.40
N VAL A 130 8.91 -7.86 12.40
CA VAL A 130 7.95 -8.03 11.30
C VAL A 130 8.32 -9.24 10.45
N MET A 131 9.62 -9.37 10.10
CA MET A 131 10.15 -10.49 9.31
C MET A 131 9.94 -11.85 10.00
N ALA A 132 9.92 -11.90 11.33
CA ALA A 132 9.70 -13.14 12.10
C ALA A 132 8.35 -13.84 11.78
N GLY A 133 7.35 -13.08 11.29
CA GLY A 133 6.08 -13.63 10.83
C GLY A 133 5.97 -13.76 9.31
N ALA A 134 6.91 -13.20 8.55
CA ALA A 134 6.86 -13.17 7.10
C ALA A 134 7.49 -14.43 6.47
N ASP A 135 7.08 -14.73 5.23
CA ASP A 135 7.75 -15.72 4.40
C ASP A 135 9.01 -15.11 3.76
N PRO A 136 10.22 -15.60 4.12
CA PRO A 136 11.45 -15.04 3.56
C PRO A 136 11.63 -15.31 2.07
N SER A 137 10.84 -16.19 1.47
CA SER A 137 10.92 -16.48 0.03
C SER A 137 10.32 -15.35 -0.84
N ASN A 138 9.41 -14.55 -0.28
CA ASN A 138 8.78 -13.42 -0.97
C ASN A 138 8.95 -12.08 -0.25
N THR A 139 9.78 -12.01 0.80
CA THR A 139 9.91 -10.82 1.65
C THR A 139 11.38 -10.40 1.79
N THR A 140 11.64 -9.10 1.67
CA THR A 140 12.95 -8.48 1.88
C THR A 140 12.85 -7.30 2.84
N ILE A 141 13.96 -6.93 3.48
CA ILE A 141 14.05 -5.73 4.33
C ILE A 141 14.87 -4.66 3.60
N VAL A 142 14.31 -3.45 3.48
CA VAL A 142 14.99 -2.25 3.01
C VAL A 142 14.60 -1.11 3.93
N LEU A 143 15.45 -0.76 4.88
CA LEU A 143 15.10 0.17 5.96
C LEU A 143 14.79 1.58 5.46
N ASP A 144 15.55 2.11 4.51
CA ASP A 144 15.23 3.41 3.91
C ASP A 144 13.93 3.30 3.11
N ARG A 145 12.92 4.09 3.51
CA ARG A 145 11.58 4.01 2.91
C ARG A 145 11.57 4.47 1.45
N ARG A 146 12.38 5.49 1.10
CA ARG A 146 12.48 5.95 -0.29
C ARG A 146 13.09 4.86 -1.18
N ASP A 147 14.13 4.19 -0.69
CA ASP A 147 14.77 3.10 -1.43
C ASP A 147 13.87 1.86 -1.52
N ALA A 148 13.10 1.55 -0.48
CA ALA A 148 12.09 0.50 -0.51
C ALA A 148 11.02 0.76 -1.58
N ILE A 149 10.50 1.99 -1.64
CA ILE A 149 9.54 2.41 -2.68
C ILE A 149 10.21 2.33 -4.06
N ARG A 150 11.44 2.84 -4.22
CA ARG A 150 12.21 2.74 -5.48
C ARG A 150 12.36 1.30 -5.94
N GLN A 151 12.71 0.38 -5.02
CA GLN A 151 12.83 -1.03 -5.34
C GLN A 151 11.50 -1.62 -5.81
N ALA A 152 10.39 -1.31 -5.15
CA ALA A 152 9.07 -1.77 -5.55
C ALA A 152 8.68 -1.29 -6.95
N LEU A 153 8.88 0.01 -7.24
CA LEU A 153 8.56 0.61 -8.53
C LEU A 153 9.42 0.05 -9.67
N THR A 154 10.72 -0.16 -9.42
CA THR A 154 11.66 -0.67 -10.43
C THR A 154 11.36 -2.12 -10.83
N GLN A 155 10.86 -2.95 -9.92
CA GLN A 155 10.53 -4.35 -10.22
C GLN A 155 9.10 -4.56 -10.72
N ALA A 156 8.25 -3.51 -10.65
CA ALA A 156 6.88 -3.57 -11.15
C ALA A 156 6.83 -3.73 -12.67
N ARG A 157 5.89 -4.52 -13.15
CA ARG A 157 5.67 -4.84 -14.57
C ARG A 157 4.26 -4.41 -14.98
N PRO A 158 4.01 -4.25 -16.28
CA PRO A 158 2.65 -3.98 -16.74
C PRO A 158 1.63 -4.99 -16.17
N GLY A 159 0.54 -4.46 -15.60
CA GLY A 159 -0.50 -5.22 -14.94
C GLY A 159 -0.30 -5.42 -13.43
N ASP A 160 0.86 -5.12 -12.86
CA ASP A 160 1.09 -5.19 -11.41
C ASP A 160 0.40 -4.03 -10.66
N ILE A 161 0.25 -4.20 -9.34
CA ILE A 161 -0.10 -3.13 -8.42
C ILE A 161 0.93 -3.05 -7.30
N VAL A 162 1.44 -1.84 -7.03
CA VAL A 162 2.29 -1.53 -5.89
C VAL A 162 1.44 -0.87 -4.81
N VAL A 163 1.46 -1.44 -3.61
CA VAL A 163 0.79 -0.90 -2.42
C VAL A 163 1.85 -0.34 -1.48
N VAL A 164 1.83 0.97 -1.23
CA VAL A 164 2.67 1.64 -0.23
C VAL A 164 1.80 1.89 1.00
N ALA A 165 2.02 1.12 2.05
CA ALA A 165 1.17 1.08 3.23
C ALA A 165 1.88 1.63 4.48
N GLY A 166 1.07 2.14 5.42
CA GLY A 166 1.49 2.60 6.75
C GLY A 166 1.21 4.07 6.98
N LYS A 167 1.87 4.95 6.25
CA LYS A 167 1.84 6.40 6.47
C LYS A 167 0.66 7.12 5.81
N GLY A 168 0.17 6.63 4.68
CA GLY A 168 -0.98 7.21 4.00
C GLY A 168 -0.80 8.71 3.72
N HIS A 169 -1.58 9.55 4.42
CA HIS A 169 -1.59 11.01 4.26
C HIS A 169 -0.58 11.76 5.15
N GLU A 170 0.24 11.07 5.92
CA GLU A 170 1.23 11.70 6.80
C GLU A 170 2.37 12.33 6.01
N HIS A 171 2.87 13.48 6.50
CA HIS A 171 3.93 14.27 5.85
C HIS A 171 5.26 14.24 6.61
N VAL A 172 5.34 13.50 7.72
CA VAL A 172 6.53 13.43 8.56
C VAL A 172 6.82 11.97 8.87
N GLN A 173 8.10 11.59 8.84
CA GLN A 173 8.59 10.32 9.34
C GLN A 173 9.42 10.56 10.60
N HIS A 174 9.05 9.89 11.69
CA HIS A 174 9.73 10.00 12.99
C HIS A 174 10.79 8.92 13.13
N LEU A 175 12.07 9.32 13.06
CA LEU A 175 13.22 8.42 13.12
C LEU A 175 14.08 8.69 14.37
N PRO A 176 14.97 7.77 14.80
CA PRO A 176 15.86 8.01 15.95
C PRO A 176 16.75 9.24 15.80
N GLY A 177 17.08 9.64 14.57
CA GLY A 177 17.86 10.84 14.25
C GLY A 177 17.07 12.15 14.23
N GLY A 178 15.75 12.10 14.43
CA GLY A 178 14.83 13.23 14.35
C GLY A 178 13.79 13.07 13.24
N ASP A 179 12.90 14.04 13.18
CA ASP A 179 11.81 14.08 12.21
C ASP A 179 12.31 14.45 10.82
N VAL A 180 11.80 13.78 9.81
CA VAL A 180 12.11 14.00 8.38
C VAL A 180 10.83 14.26 7.62
N ASP A 181 10.81 15.28 6.76
CA ASP A 181 9.71 15.50 5.83
C ASP A 181 9.64 14.32 4.85
N PHE A 182 8.52 13.62 4.87
CA PHE A 182 8.31 12.43 4.05
C PHE A 182 6.83 12.22 3.77
N HIS A 183 6.47 12.17 2.49
CA HIS A 183 5.10 11.93 2.06
C HIS A 183 5.10 10.90 0.93
N ASP A 184 4.47 9.74 1.16
CA ASP A 184 4.53 8.60 0.26
C ASP A 184 4.13 8.94 -1.18
N THR A 185 3.00 9.64 -1.37
CA THR A 185 2.50 10.00 -2.71
C THR A 185 3.47 10.92 -3.46
N THR A 186 4.12 11.86 -2.75
CA THR A 186 5.14 12.74 -3.32
C THR A 186 6.37 11.94 -3.75
N VAL A 187 6.88 11.09 -2.85
CA VAL A 187 8.05 10.23 -3.12
C VAL A 187 7.80 9.29 -4.30
N VAL A 188 6.64 8.65 -4.35
CA VAL A 188 6.24 7.79 -5.48
C VAL A 188 6.23 8.58 -6.78
N THR A 189 5.64 9.79 -6.78
CA THR A 189 5.56 10.63 -7.99
C THR A 189 6.91 11.05 -8.50
N GLU A 190 7.83 11.48 -7.61
CA GLU A 190 9.21 11.81 -7.94
C GLU A 190 9.95 10.62 -8.54
N LEU A 191 9.87 9.45 -7.87
CA LEU A 191 10.55 8.24 -8.32
C LEU A 191 10.04 7.73 -9.67
N LEU A 192 8.74 7.85 -9.94
CA LEU A 192 8.17 7.51 -11.26
C LEU A 192 8.67 8.43 -12.37
N ALA A 193 9.02 9.67 -12.06
CA ALA A 193 9.61 10.59 -13.04
C ALA A 193 11.09 10.28 -13.33
N GLU A 194 11.78 9.59 -12.41
CA GLU A 194 13.18 9.13 -12.58
C GLU A 194 13.28 7.83 -13.41
N LEU A 195 12.21 7.01 -13.50
CA LEU A 195 12.12 5.75 -14.25
C LEU A 195 11.73 5.96 -15.73
#